data_ca5b1908aa09f468240a4c2507fea082
#
_entry.id   ca5b1908aa09f468240a4c2507fea082
#
_cell.length_a   1.000
_cell.length_b   1.000
_cell.length_c   1.000
_cell.angle_alpha   90.00
_cell.angle_beta   90.00
_cell.angle_gamma   90.00
#
_symmetry.space_group_name_H-M   'P 1'
#
loop_
_entity.id
_entity.type
_entity.pdbx_description
1 polymer ?
#
loop_
_entity_poly.entity_id
_entity_poly.type
_entity_poly.pdbx_seq_one_letter_code
_entity_poly.pdbx_strand_id
1 'polypeptide(L)'
;MAKIITNLIRTAAIGLALAATSSHAQAQGYPERPIALLIPYTAGGPTDISSRVAADVASRVLGKRLVVENRPGAGGALAASNMAQNARPDGYTLAVTPITVLRLPHISTVAFNPITDLTWIINLAGYQFGVVVRADSPWKTWQEFTAYAKANPGKVTYASPGYGTTLHITMERIGERDGIKWTQVPFKGTADSVVALRGGHVMALTGSVPSEQIEAGIFRTLVTWGERRPVRHANAPTLKELGYGIVTNSPYGVTGPKGMDPAIVKILHDAFKGALDDPAFLKTLDRLGHDPFYMSGDDYFRWARENYEIERRTVERMGLKQ
;
A
#
# COMPACT_ATOMS: atom_id res chain seq x y z
N MET A 1 -8.98 33.34 50.14
CA MET A 1 -8.33 32.29 49.25
C MET A 1 -9.30 31.20 48.80
N ALA A 2 -10.13 30.58 49.63
CA ALA A 2 -10.99 29.47 49.24
C ALA A 2 -11.98 29.82 48.10
N LYS A 3 -12.66 31.00 48.09
CA LYS A 3 -13.58 31.42 47.05
C LYS A 3 -12.93 31.61 45.65
N ILE A 4 -11.63 32.01 45.60
CA ILE A 4 -10.91 32.19 44.33
C ILE A 4 -10.59 30.84 43.69
N ILE A 5 -10.18 29.85 44.49
CA ILE A 5 -9.88 28.50 44.06
C ILE A 5 -11.14 27.78 43.52
N THR A 6 -12.29 27.95 44.20
CA THR A 6 -13.58 27.37 43.80
C THR A 6 -14.05 27.94 42.46
N ASN A 7 -13.84 29.24 42.21
CA ASN A 7 -14.24 29.87 40.93
C ASN A 7 -13.29 29.43 39.80
N LEU A 8 -11.98 29.29 40.03
CA LEU A 8 -11.03 28.74 39.03
C LEU A 8 -11.35 27.30 38.60
N ILE A 9 -11.73 26.45 39.55
CA ILE A 9 -12.13 25.06 39.28
C ILE A 9 -13.43 25.01 38.48
N ARG A 10 -14.44 25.89 38.81
CA ARG A 10 -15.69 25.98 38.04
C ARG A 10 -15.46 26.48 36.61
N THR A 11 -14.61 27.47 36.40
CA THR A 11 -14.30 27.99 35.08
C THR A 11 -13.55 26.96 34.21
N ALA A 12 -12.61 26.20 34.81
CA ALA A 12 -11.93 25.10 34.13
C ALA A 12 -12.85 23.94 33.76
N ALA A 13 -13.80 23.59 34.64
CA ALA A 13 -14.78 22.52 34.36
C ALA A 13 -15.77 22.90 33.26
N ILE A 14 -16.20 24.18 33.18
CA ILE A 14 -17.08 24.69 32.11
C ILE A 14 -16.32 24.72 30.78
N GLY A 15 -15.04 25.12 30.78
CA GLY A 15 -14.20 25.11 29.59
C GLY A 15 -13.98 23.70 29.02
N LEU A 16 -13.79 22.70 29.88
CA LEU A 16 -13.63 21.30 29.50
C LEU A 16 -14.95 20.68 28.95
N ALA A 17 -16.09 21.06 29.53
CA ALA A 17 -17.40 20.61 29.07
C ALA A 17 -17.79 21.21 27.70
N LEU A 18 -17.41 22.47 27.41
CA LEU A 18 -17.63 23.08 26.09
C LEU A 18 -16.72 22.49 25.00
N ALA A 19 -15.49 22.10 25.34
CA ALA A 19 -14.60 21.44 24.40
C ALA A 19 -15.09 20.04 24.02
N ALA A 20 -15.68 19.29 24.95
CA ALA A 20 -16.24 17.96 24.69
C ALA A 20 -17.50 17.99 23.81
N THR A 21 -18.34 19.04 23.92
CA THR A 21 -19.55 19.18 23.08
C THR A 21 -19.25 19.60 21.66
N SER A 22 -18.13 20.29 21.40
CA SER A 22 -17.73 20.71 20.06
C SER A 22 -17.30 19.51 19.16
N SER A 23 -16.70 18.48 19.73
CA SER A 23 -16.27 17.28 18.97
C SER A 23 -17.46 16.45 18.50
N HIS A 24 -18.54 16.36 19.28
CA HIS A 24 -19.75 15.60 18.91
C HIS A 24 -20.59 16.30 17.82
N ALA A 25 -20.51 17.62 17.71
CA ALA A 25 -21.26 18.38 16.69
C ALA A 25 -20.68 18.18 15.27
N GLN A 26 -19.39 17.91 15.13
CA GLN A 26 -18.77 17.67 13.81
C GLN A 26 -19.12 16.30 13.21
N ALA A 27 -19.44 15.30 14.01
CA ALA A 27 -19.84 13.98 13.53
C ALA A 27 -21.33 13.90 13.15
N GLN A 28 -22.17 14.81 13.68
CA GLN A 28 -23.57 14.91 13.30
C GLN A 28 -23.70 15.57 11.92
N GLY A 29 -23.81 14.75 10.87
CA GLY A 29 -23.95 15.20 9.48
C GLY A 29 -22.76 14.87 8.59
N TYR A 30 -21.67 14.32 9.16
CA TYR A 30 -20.55 13.87 8.35
C TYR A 30 -20.90 12.59 7.55
N PRO A 31 -20.57 12.51 6.24
CA PRO A 31 -20.00 13.58 5.41
C PRO A 31 -21.11 14.44 4.74
N GLU A 32 -20.89 15.75 4.65
CA GLU A 32 -21.82 16.69 3.96
C GLU A 32 -21.45 16.91 2.49
N ARG A 33 -20.20 16.68 2.12
CA ARG A 33 -19.62 16.89 0.79
C ARG A 33 -18.78 15.68 0.33
N PRO A 34 -18.39 15.60 -0.95
CA PRO A 34 -17.51 14.54 -1.42
C PRO A 34 -16.17 14.47 -0.67
N ILE A 35 -15.64 13.24 -0.53
CA ILE A 35 -14.38 12.94 0.13
C ILE A 35 -13.35 12.62 -0.94
N ALA A 36 -12.17 13.22 -0.89
CA ALA A 36 -11.04 12.87 -1.74
C ALA A 36 -10.30 11.64 -1.21
N LEU A 37 -10.10 10.63 -2.06
CA LEU A 37 -9.28 9.45 -1.78
C LEU A 37 -8.06 9.45 -2.70
N LEU A 38 -6.88 9.71 -2.13
CA LEU A 38 -5.63 9.79 -2.87
C LEU A 38 -5.05 8.39 -3.08
N ILE A 39 -4.79 8.02 -4.34
CA ILE A 39 -4.21 6.73 -4.70
C ILE A 39 -2.73 6.90 -5.02
N PRO A 40 -1.83 6.07 -4.42
CA PRO A 40 -0.39 6.27 -4.47
C PRO A 40 0.29 5.89 -5.79
N TYR A 41 -0.44 5.33 -6.74
CA TYR A 41 0.09 4.81 -8.01
C TYR A 41 -0.72 5.30 -9.21
N THR A 42 -0.21 5.05 -10.43
CA THR A 42 -0.87 5.43 -11.68
C THR A 42 -2.23 4.76 -11.86
N ALA A 43 -3.13 5.47 -12.55
CA ALA A 43 -4.47 4.98 -12.87
C ALA A 43 -4.42 3.68 -13.70
N GLY A 44 -5.41 2.82 -13.53
CA GLY A 44 -5.52 1.52 -14.20
C GLY A 44 -4.60 0.43 -13.63
N GLY A 45 -3.77 0.74 -12.62
CA GLY A 45 -3.00 -0.26 -11.89
C GLY A 45 -3.86 -0.99 -10.85
N PRO A 46 -3.36 -2.13 -10.31
CA PRO A 46 -4.12 -2.96 -9.37
C PRO A 46 -4.64 -2.21 -8.14
N THR A 47 -3.82 -1.35 -7.55
CA THR A 47 -4.23 -0.53 -6.39
C THR A 47 -5.32 0.48 -6.75
N ASP A 48 -5.23 1.12 -7.92
CA ASP A 48 -6.25 2.06 -8.37
C ASP A 48 -7.59 1.35 -8.60
N ILE A 49 -7.58 0.21 -9.30
CA ILE A 49 -8.79 -0.56 -9.59
C ILE A 49 -9.46 -1.04 -8.31
N SER A 50 -8.73 -1.67 -7.39
CA SER A 50 -9.30 -2.16 -6.12
C SER A 50 -9.80 -1.03 -5.24
N SER A 51 -9.07 0.09 -5.17
CA SER A 51 -9.45 1.24 -4.36
C SER A 51 -10.70 1.95 -4.90
N ARG A 52 -10.90 1.99 -6.23
CA ARG A 52 -12.15 2.54 -6.81
C ARG A 52 -13.36 1.69 -6.44
N VAL A 53 -13.24 0.37 -6.47
CA VAL A 53 -14.34 -0.51 -6.05
C VAL A 53 -14.62 -0.35 -4.55
N ALA A 54 -13.59 -0.29 -3.69
CA ALA A 54 -13.77 -0.01 -2.27
C ALA A 54 -14.40 1.38 -2.03
N ALA A 55 -13.99 2.40 -2.78
CA ALA A 55 -14.55 3.74 -2.71
C ALA A 55 -16.01 3.80 -3.13
N ASP A 56 -16.41 3.03 -4.15
CA ASP A 56 -17.80 2.93 -4.58
C ASP A 56 -18.68 2.27 -3.50
N VAL A 57 -18.19 1.20 -2.85
CA VAL A 57 -18.89 0.58 -1.71
C VAL A 57 -19.03 1.56 -0.56
N ALA A 58 -17.94 2.19 -0.14
CA ALA A 58 -17.95 3.16 0.94
C ALA A 58 -18.85 4.37 0.62
N SER A 59 -18.90 4.81 -0.64
CA SER A 59 -19.76 5.90 -1.08
C SER A 59 -21.24 5.58 -0.91
N ARG A 60 -21.64 4.33 -1.17
CA ARG A 60 -23.04 3.88 -0.95
C ARG A 60 -23.41 3.92 0.54
N VAL A 61 -22.50 3.48 1.40
CA VAL A 61 -22.72 3.48 2.86
C VAL A 61 -22.79 4.91 3.41
N LEU A 62 -21.89 5.78 2.96
CA LEU A 62 -21.80 7.18 3.43
C LEU A 62 -22.87 8.10 2.84
N GLY A 63 -23.56 7.69 1.77
CA GLY A 63 -24.48 8.56 1.02
C GLY A 63 -23.80 9.75 0.35
N LYS A 64 -22.47 9.74 0.27
CA LYS A 64 -21.64 10.78 -0.37
C LYS A 64 -20.52 10.13 -1.16
N ARG A 65 -20.16 10.76 -2.27
CA ARG A 65 -19.16 10.22 -3.19
C ARG A 65 -17.74 10.33 -2.64
N LEU A 66 -16.96 9.26 -2.74
CA LEU A 66 -15.51 9.30 -2.67
C LEU A 66 -14.95 9.58 -4.07
N VAL A 67 -14.20 10.67 -4.20
CA VAL A 67 -13.54 11.06 -5.45
C VAL A 67 -12.11 10.53 -5.43
N VAL A 68 -11.81 9.62 -6.34
CA VAL A 68 -10.48 9.00 -6.44
C VAL A 68 -9.55 9.85 -7.26
N GLU A 69 -8.38 10.21 -6.68
CA GLU A 69 -7.33 11.00 -7.31
C GLU A 69 -5.99 10.25 -7.28
N ASN A 70 -5.38 10.01 -8.42
CA ASN A 70 -4.07 9.37 -8.49
C ASN A 70 -2.95 10.40 -8.22
N ARG A 71 -2.11 10.14 -7.20
CA ARG A 71 -0.96 10.95 -6.77
C ARG A 71 0.28 10.07 -6.65
N PRO A 72 0.82 9.58 -7.77
CA PRO A 72 1.95 8.65 -7.77
C PRO A 72 3.28 9.33 -7.45
N GLY A 73 4.19 8.61 -6.78
CA GLY A 73 5.55 9.07 -6.50
C GLY A 73 6.12 8.48 -5.21
N ALA A 74 7.43 8.61 -5.01
CA ALA A 74 8.18 8.12 -3.85
C ALA A 74 7.85 6.65 -3.49
N GLY A 75 7.80 5.76 -4.50
CA GLY A 75 7.43 4.35 -4.28
C GLY A 75 6.02 4.14 -3.71
N GLY A 76 5.12 5.11 -3.86
CA GLY A 76 3.76 5.11 -3.30
C GLY A 76 3.61 5.88 -1.98
N ALA A 77 4.67 6.49 -1.45
CA ALA A 77 4.58 7.24 -0.20
C ALA A 77 4.14 8.71 -0.37
N LEU A 78 4.20 9.27 -1.60
CA LEU A 78 3.94 10.68 -1.85
C LEU A 78 2.51 11.11 -1.49
N ALA A 79 1.51 10.29 -1.82
CA ALA A 79 0.10 10.60 -1.55
C ALA A 79 -0.16 10.78 -0.06
N ALA A 80 0.26 9.83 0.77
CA ALA A 80 0.08 9.86 2.22
C ALA A 80 0.89 10.97 2.89
N SER A 81 2.15 11.19 2.47
CA SER A 81 2.97 12.26 3.06
C SER A 81 2.43 13.66 2.73
N ASN A 82 2.00 13.89 1.49
CA ASN A 82 1.38 15.16 1.11
C ASN A 82 0.06 15.41 1.84
N MET A 83 -0.77 14.38 1.99
CA MET A 83 -2.00 14.47 2.79
C MET A 83 -1.69 14.84 4.25
N ALA A 84 -0.74 14.13 4.87
CA ALA A 84 -0.37 14.36 6.26
C ALA A 84 0.09 15.81 6.54
N GLN A 85 0.79 16.42 5.57
CA GLN A 85 1.33 17.77 5.70
C GLN A 85 0.32 18.88 5.38
N ASN A 86 -0.64 18.62 4.50
CA ASN A 86 -1.45 19.69 3.90
C ASN A 86 -2.96 19.55 4.14
N ALA A 87 -3.45 18.36 4.52
CA ALA A 87 -4.88 18.16 4.71
C ALA A 87 -5.33 18.50 6.15
N ARG A 88 -6.56 18.97 6.26
CA ARG A 88 -7.24 19.15 7.56
C ARG A 88 -7.68 17.80 8.12
N PRO A 89 -7.71 17.62 9.45
CA PRO A 89 -8.13 16.35 10.06
C PRO A 89 -9.68 16.21 10.12
N ASP A 90 -10.36 16.68 9.10
CA ASP A 90 -11.83 16.74 8.98
C ASP A 90 -12.45 15.54 8.24
N GLY A 91 -11.63 14.57 7.83
CA GLY A 91 -12.08 13.36 7.14
C GLY A 91 -12.36 13.52 5.64
N TYR A 92 -12.18 14.70 5.05
CA TYR A 92 -12.48 14.93 3.63
C TYR A 92 -11.31 14.70 2.68
N THR A 93 -10.11 14.39 3.20
CA THR A 93 -8.96 13.96 2.41
C THR A 93 -8.34 12.74 3.06
N LEU A 94 -8.35 11.63 2.35
CA LEU A 94 -7.83 10.34 2.77
C LEU A 94 -6.79 9.85 1.78
N ALA A 95 -5.94 8.92 2.19
CA ALA A 95 -4.98 8.30 1.27
C ALA A 95 -4.98 6.77 1.42
N VAL A 96 -4.85 6.07 0.30
CA VAL A 96 -4.47 4.67 0.29
C VAL A 96 -2.97 4.58 0.59
N THR A 97 -2.63 3.80 1.60
CA THR A 97 -1.30 3.84 2.23
C THR A 97 -0.63 2.47 2.16
N PRO A 98 0.36 2.28 1.28
CA PRO A 98 1.15 1.06 1.22
C PRO A 98 2.29 1.08 2.26
N ILE A 99 2.87 -0.09 2.55
CA ILE A 99 3.98 -0.24 3.52
C ILE A 99 5.20 0.67 3.23
N THR A 100 5.41 1.10 1.99
CA THR A 100 6.51 1.99 1.61
C THR A 100 6.49 3.30 2.39
N VAL A 101 5.33 3.74 2.87
CA VAL A 101 5.18 4.91 3.74
C VAL A 101 6.02 4.78 5.01
N LEU A 102 6.14 3.55 5.56
CA LEU A 102 6.96 3.29 6.75
C LEU A 102 8.47 3.34 6.46
N ARG A 103 8.88 3.17 5.20
CA ARG A 103 10.28 3.16 4.76
C ARG A 103 10.81 4.54 4.41
N LEU A 104 9.95 5.40 3.88
CA LEU A 104 10.35 6.69 3.33
C LEU A 104 11.23 7.52 4.28
N PRO A 105 10.91 7.67 5.59
CA PRO A 105 11.73 8.44 6.52
C PRO A 105 13.12 7.84 6.80
N HIS A 106 13.31 6.56 6.50
CA HIS A 106 14.58 5.88 6.67
C HIS A 106 15.45 5.92 5.42
N ILE A 107 14.82 6.09 4.24
CA ILE A 107 15.51 6.16 2.93
C ILE A 107 15.99 7.58 2.66
N SER A 108 15.17 8.59 2.94
CA SER A 108 15.46 9.99 2.63
C SER A 108 15.04 10.93 3.75
N THR A 109 15.67 12.10 3.82
CA THR A 109 15.30 13.15 4.76
C THR A 109 13.96 13.75 4.36
N VAL A 110 12.92 13.50 5.14
CA VAL A 110 11.56 14.02 4.92
C VAL A 110 10.98 14.57 6.22
N ALA A 111 10.22 15.65 6.13
CA ALA A 111 9.47 16.23 7.26
C ALA A 111 8.14 15.47 7.46
N PHE A 112 8.21 14.15 7.59
CA PHE A 112 7.04 13.27 7.70
C PHE A 112 7.39 12.03 8.53
N ASN A 113 6.57 11.73 9.53
CA ASN A 113 6.64 10.50 10.30
C ASN A 113 5.29 9.77 10.25
N PRO A 114 5.20 8.61 9.59
CA PRO A 114 3.92 7.90 9.40
C PRO A 114 3.27 7.46 10.71
N ILE A 115 4.04 7.32 11.80
CA ILE A 115 3.52 6.89 13.09
C ILE A 115 2.85 8.04 13.85
N THR A 116 3.35 9.28 13.69
CA THR A 116 2.84 10.45 14.41
C THR A 116 1.94 11.35 13.57
N ASP A 117 2.04 11.25 12.23
CA ASP A 117 1.41 12.22 11.33
C ASP A 117 0.20 11.65 10.55
N LEU A 118 -0.11 10.35 10.77
CA LEU A 118 -1.28 9.69 10.19
C LEU A 118 -2.26 9.21 11.26
N THR A 119 -3.54 9.26 10.90
CA THR A 119 -4.63 8.52 11.55
C THR A 119 -4.88 7.26 10.73
N TRP A 120 -4.69 6.09 11.33
CA TRP A 120 -4.88 4.79 10.70
C TRP A 120 -6.34 4.38 10.81
N ILE A 121 -7.03 4.17 9.67
CA ILE A 121 -8.48 3.97 9.65
C ILE A 121 -8.83 2.49 9.50
N ILE A 122 -8.30 1.84 8.47
CA ILE A 122 -8.57 0.43 8.16
C ILE A 122 -7.52 -0.12 7.19
N ASN A 123 -7.12 -1.38 7.37
CA ASN A 123 -6.46 -2.13 6.30
C ASN A 123 -7.46 -3.02 5.59
N LEU A 124 -7.45 -3.03 4.26
CA LEU A 124 -8.42 -3.74 3.44
C LEU A 124 -7.86 -4.96 2.74
N ALA A 125 -6.62 -4.87 2.28
CA ALA A 125 -6.03 -5.91 1.44
C ALA A 125 -4.52 -5.99 1.58
N GLY A 126 -3.95 -7.08 1.08
CA GLY A 126 -2.52 -7.29 0.92
C GLY A 126 -2.19 -7.67 -0.51
N TYR A 127 -1.05 -7.19 -1.00
CA TYR A 127 -0.56 -7.54 -2.32
C TYR A 127 0.03 -8.95 -2.32
N GLN A 128 -0.29 -9.70 -3.35
CA GLN A 128 0.51 -10.86 -3.76
C GLN A 128 1.42 -10.46 -4.91
N PHE A 129 2.71 -10.61 -4.71
CA PHE A 129 3.72 -10.22 -5.69
C PHE A 129 4.35 -11.42 -6.37
N GLY A 130 4.99 -11.16 -7.51
CA GLY A 130 5.75 -12.15 -8.24
C GLY A 130 6.67 -11.50 -9.27
N VAL A 131 7.38 -12.36 -10.00
CA VAL A 131 8.19 -12.00 -11.17
C VAL A 131 7.53 -12.55 -12.40
N VAL A 132 7.29 -11.68 -13.35
CA VAL A 132 6.57 -11.94 -14.60
C VAL A 132 7.47 -11.57 -15.77
N VAL A 133 7.48 -12.41 -16.79
CA VAL A 133 8.16 -12.16 -18.07
C VAL A 133 7.19 -12.27 -19.23
N ARG A 134 7.57 -11.84 -20.42
CA ARG A 134 6.78 -12.11 -21.63
C ARG A 134 6.72 -13.62 -21.87
N ALA A 135 5.60 -14.11 -22.38
CA ALA A 135 5.41 -15.54 -22.63
C ALA A 135 6.36 -16.09 -23.71
N ASP A 136 6.78 -15.23 -24.67
CA ASP A 136 7.74 -15.54 -25.73
C ASP A 136 9.23 -15.44 -25.27
N SER A 137 9.50 -15.00 -24.01
CA SER A 137 10.85 -14.97 -23.49
C SER A 137 11.47 -16.37 -23.42
N PRO A 138 12.81 -16.48 -23.49
CA PRO A 138 13.48 -17.77 -23.48
C PRO A 138 13.31 -18.52 -22.15
N TRP A 139 13.05 -17.81 -21.06
CA TRP A 139 12.93 -18.39 -19.71
C TRP A 139 11.53 -18.93 -19.47
N LYS A 140 11.45 -20.21 -19.13
CA LYS A 140 10.19 -20.91 -18.81
C LYS A 140 10.02 -21.10 -17.30
N THR A 141 11.12 -21.07 -16.55
CA THR A 141 11.19 -21.29 -15.11
C THR A 141 11.99 -20.18 -14.41
N TRP A 142 11.79 -20.08 -13.10
CA TRP A 142 12.56 -19.18 -12.25
C TRP A 142 14.06 -19.53 -12.29
N GLN A 143 14.39 -20.82 -12.30
CA GLN A 143 15.76 -21.31 -12.33
C GLN A 143 16.49 -20.90 -13.62
N GLU A 144 15.83 -21.01 -14.78
CA GLU A 144 16.42 -20.56 -16.06
C GLU A 144 16.68 -19.06 -16.06
N PHE A 145 15.72 -18.29 -15.52
CA PHE A 145 15.83 -16.83 -15.43
C PHE A 145 16.99 -16.40 -14.52
N THR A 146 17.10 -16.98 -13.32
CA THR A 146 18.18 -16.67 -12.37
C THR A 146 19.53 -17.14 -12.86
N ALA A 147 19.62 -18.31 -13.53
CA ALA A 147 20.86 -18.80 -14.15
C ALA A 147 21.35 -17.83 -15.23
N TYR A 148 20.44 -17.35 -16.10
CA TYR A 148 20.77 -16.33 -17.09
C TYR A 148 21.24 -15.02 -16.44
N ALA A 149 20.53 -14.54 -15.43
CA ALA A 149 20.87 -13.30 -14.73
C ALA A 149 22.25 -13.38 -14.05
N LYS A 150 22.57 -14.52 -13.45
CA LYS A 150 23.88 -14.77 -12.83
C LYS A 150 25.03 -14.80 -13.85
N ALA A 151 24.80 -15.38 -15.02
CA ALA A 151 25.76 -15.40 -16.12
C ALA A 151 25.92 -14.05 -16.83
N ASN A 152 24.96 -13.12 -16.64
CA ASN A 152 24.92 -11.83 -17.32
C ASN A 152 24.70 -10.68 -16.31
N PRO A 153 25.68 -10.36 -15.44
CA PRO A 153 25.54 -9.37 -14.38
C PRO A 153 25.10 -7.99 -14.91
N GLY A 154 24.02 -7.44 -14.35
CA GLY A 154 23.47 -6.13 -14.72
C GLY A 154 22.74 -6.07 -16.06
N LYS A 155 22.62 -7.18 -16.81
CA LYS A 155 21.89 -7.19 -18.09
C LYS A 155 20.39 -7.39 -17.92
N VAL A 156 19.97 -8.09 -16.87
CA VAL A 156 18.54 -8.31 -16.61
C VAL A 156 17.92 -7.07 -16.01
N THR A 157 17.07 -6.43 -16.80
CA THR A 157 16.26 -5.27 -16.38
C THR A 157 14.91 -5.73 -15.84
N TYR A 158 14.49 -5.16 -14.70
CA TYR A 158 13.15 -5.40 -14.16
C TYR A 158 12.42 -4.10 -13.80
N ALA A 159 11.15 -4.05 -14.17
CA ALA A 159 10.26 -2.95 -13.79
C ALA A 159 9.75 -3.12 -12.36
N SER A 160 9.67 -2.02 -11.61
CA SER A 160 9.02 -1.95 -10.30
C SER A 160 8.40 -0.58 -10.07
N PRO A 161 7.46 -0.41 -9.10
CA PRO A 161 6.85 0.88 -8.76
C PRO A 161 7.78 1.88 -8.06
N GLY A 162 9.09 1.61 -8.01
CA GLY A 162 10.08 2.57 -7.51
C GLY A 162 11.06 2.01 -6.49
N TYR A 163 12.01 2.85 -6.14
CA TYR A 163 13.07 2.56 -5.18
C TYR A 163 12.50 2.39 -3.76
N GLY A 164 13.06 1.50 -2.95
CA GLY A 164 12.63 1.25 -1.58
C GLY A 164 11.29 0.52 -1.44
N THR A 165 10.63 0.15 -2.54
CA THR A 165 9.41 -0.67 -2.49
C THR A 165 9.72 -2.10 -2.05
N THR A 166 8.71 -2.83 -1.57
CA THR A 166 8.85 -4.27 -1.27
C THR A 166 9.40 -5.04 -2.46
N LEU A 167 9.03 -4.65 -3.66
CA LEU A 167 9.46 -5.26 -4.92
C LEU A 167 10.96 -5.08 -5.15
N HIS A 168 11.47 -3.86 -4.99
CA HIS A 168 12.89 -3.56 -5.07
C HIS A 168 13.68 -4.34 -4.01
N ILE A 169 13.30 -4.23 -2.74
CA ILE A 169 13.97 -4.87 -1.61
C ILE A 169 14.03 -6.40 -1.78
N THR A 170 12.94 -7.01 -2.25
CA THR A 170 12.91 -8.47 -2.46
C THR A 170 13.83 -8.89 -3.57
N MET A 171 13.90 -8.16 -4.70
CA MET A 171 14.83 -8.45 -5.79
C MET A 171 16.30 -8.32 -5.34
N GLU A 172 16.62 -7.28 -4.56
CA GLU A 172 17.97 -7.11 -4.02
C GLU A 172 18.35 -8.24 -3.05
N ARG A 173 17.43 -8.68 -2.18
CA ARG A 173 17.65 -9.85 -1.29
C ARG A 173 17.88 -11.15 -2.07
N ILE A 174 17.17 -11.33 -3.18
CA ILE A 174 17.42 -12.48 -4.10
C ILE A 174 18.79 -12.34 -4.74
N GLY A 175 19.14 -11.13 -5.20
CA GLY A 175 20.43 -10.82 -5.80
C GLY A 175 21.60 -11.09 -4.86
N GLU A 176 21.51 -10.62 -3.61
CA GLU A 176 22.50 -10.91 -2.57
C GLU A 176 22.71 -12.42 -2.35
N ARG A 177 21.61 -13.16 -2.18
CA ARG A 177 21.65 -14.58 -1.92
C ARG A 177 22.27 -15.38 -3.06
N ASP A 178 21.87 -15.09 -4.29
CA ASP A 178 22.22 -15.89 -5.47
C ASP A 178 23.45 -15.36 -6.22
N GLY A 179 24.01 -14.22 -5.79
CA GLY A 179 25.13 -13.56 -6.47
C GLY A 179 24.71 -12.96 -7.82
N ILE A 180 23.51 -12.41 -7.91
CA ILE A 180 22.93 -11.82 -9.12
C ILE A 180 22.93 -10.30 -9.00
N LYS A 181 23.41 -9.63 -10.06
CA LYS A 181 23.27 -8.16 -10.19
C LYS A 181 22.11 -7.84 -11.13
N TRP A 182 21.03 -7.33 -10.56
CA TRP A 182 19.86 -6.85 -11.31
C TRP A 182 20.03 -5.40 -11.75
N THR A 183 19.23 -4.97 -12.74
CA THR A 183 19.06 -3.55 -13.09
C THR A 183 17.59 -3.16 -12.92
N GLN A 184 17.31 -2.41 -11.88
CA GLN A 184 15.95 -1.88 -11.64
C GLN A 184 15.64 -0.76 -12.63
N VAL A 185 14.44 -0.79 -13.20
CA VAL A 185 13.85 0.32 -13.96
C VAL A 185 12.59 0.79 -13.21
N PRO A 186 12.64 1.94 -12.52
CA PRO A 186 11.53 2.40 -11.70
C PRO A 186 10.43 3.03 -12.56
N PHE A 187 9.18 2.73 -12.23
CA PHE A 187 7.96 3.31 -12.81
C PHE A 187 7.08 3.93 -11.71
N LYS A 188 6.04 4.67 -12.10
CA LYS A 188 5.09 5.28 -11.16
C LYS A 188 3.98 4.33 -10.69
N GLY A 189 3.91 3.13 -11.26
CA GLY A 189 2.92 2.11 -10.90
C GLY A 189 3.01 0.86 -11.78
N THR A 190 2.22 -0.15 -11.44
CA THR A 190 2.20 -1.43 -12.18
C THR A 190 1.65 -1.26 -13.59
N ALA A 191 0.71 -0.33 -13.84
CA ALA A 191 0.17 -0.10 -15.16
C ALA A 191 1.27 0.25 -16.18
N ASP A 192 2.14 1.22 -15.83
CA ASP A 192 3.26 1.65 -16.69
C ASP A 192 4.28 0.50 -16.88
N SER A 193 4.53 -0.26 -15.82
CA SER A 193 5.43 -1.41 -15.84
C SER A 193 4.94 -2.53 -16.79
N VAL A 194 3.63 -2.77 -16.83
CA VAL A 194 2.99 -3.72 -17.76
C VAL A 194 3.19 -3.28 -19.22
N VAL A 195 3.02 -1.99 -19.51
CA VAL A 195 3.27 -1.44 -20.85
C VAL A 195 4.72 -1.63 -21.26
N ALA A 196 5.66 -1.33 -20.34
CA ALA A 196 7.09 -1.47 -20.59
C ALA A 196 7.51 -2.93 -20.84
N LEU A 197 6.97 -3.89 -20.06
CA LEU A 197 7.23 -5.32 -20.28
C LEU A 197 6.66 -5.79 -21.63
N ARG A 198 5.42 -5.41 -21.96
CA ARG A 198 4.78 -5.76 -23.23
C ARG A 198 5.58 -5.24 -24.42
N GLY A 199 6.10 -4.01 -24.34
CA GLY A 199 6.91 -3.37 -25.36
C GLY A 199 8.37 -3.89 -25.43
N GLY A 200 8.78 -4.79 -24.51
CA GLY A 200 10.16 -5.30 -24.47
C GLY A 200 11.19 -4.29 -23.95
N HIS A 201 10.75 -3.19 -23.33
CA HIS A 201 11.64 -2.18 -22.74
C HIS A 201 12.28 -2.65 -21.44
N VAL A 202 11.73 -3.68 -20.80
CA VAL A 202 12.28 -4.40 -19.66
C VAL A 202 12.12 -5.90 -19.89
N MET A 203 12.99 -6.68 -19.26
CA MET A 203 12.97 -8.15 -19.40
C MET A 203 11.98 -8.82 -18.44
N ALA A 204 11.75 -8.20 -17.29
CA ALA A 204 10.82 -8.69 -16.27
C ALA A 204 10.01 -7.55 -15.65
N LEU A 205 8.88 -7.92 -15.05
CA LEU A 205 8.04 -7.09 -14.20
C LEU A 205 8.01 -7.71 -12.81
N THR A 206 8.22 -6.90 -11.78
CA THR A 206 7.90 -7.23 -10.41
C THR A 206 6.66 -6.45 -9.97
N GLY A 207 5.68 -7.14 -9.39
CA GLY A 207 4.42 -6.49 -9.02
C GLY A 207 3.32 -7.47 -8.69
N SER A 208 2.11 -6.95 -8.53
CA SER A 208 0.91 -7.78 -8.56
C SER A 208 0.81 -8.45 -9.93
N VAL A 209 0.58 -9.73 -9.91
CA VAL A 209 0.62 -10.54 -11.12
C VAL A 209 -0.60 -10.23 -11.99
N PRO A 210 -0.42 -9.79 -13.24
CA PRO A 210 -1.53 -9.41 -14.11
C PRO A 210 -2.24 -10.65 -14.70
N SER A 211 -3.19 -11.21 -13.95
CA SER A 211 -3.83 -12.49 -14.24
C SER A 211 -4.44 -12.57 -15.65
N GLU A 212 -5.12 -11.52 -16.10
CA GLU A 212 -5.74 -11.49 -17.42
C GLU A 212 -4.72 -11.64 -18.58
N GLN A 213 -3.55 -10.99 -18.44
CA GLN A 213 -2.50 -11.07 -19.44
C GLN A 213 -1.78 -12.44 -19.42
N ILE A 214 -1.77 -13.10 -18.27
CA ILE A 214 -1.22 -14.45 -18.14
C ILE A 214 -2.20 -15.49 -18.71
N GLU A 215 -3.48 -15.38 -18.39
CA GLU A 215 -4.53 -16.23 -18.96
C GLU A 215 -4.61 -16.08 -20.50
N ALA A 216 -4.37 -14.87 -21.00
CA ALA A 216 -4.28 -14.59 -22.44
C ALA A 216 -2.97 -15.07 -23.10
N GLY A 217 -2.03 -15.68 -22.34
CA GLY A 217 -0.75 -16.16 -22.85
C GLY A 217 0.21 -15.07 -23.29
N ILE A 218 -0.01 -13.81 -22.85
CA ILE A 218 0.88 -12.67 -23.17
C ILE A 218 2.10 -12.69 -22.24
N PHE A 219 1.88 -13.01 -20.97
CA PHE A 219 2.92 -13.09 -19.95
C PHE A 219 2.99 -14.46 -19.29
N ARG A 220 4.07 -14.69 -18.56
CA ARG A 220 4.32 -15.87 -17.73
C ARG A 220 4.81 -15.46 -16.37
N THR A 221 4.20 -16.00 -15.32
CA THR A 221 4.71 -15.90 -13.95
C THR A 221 5.81 -16.92 -13.75
N LEU A 222 6.97 -16.46 -13.32
CA LEU A 222 8.11 -17.35 -13.02
C LEU A 222 8.15 -17.78 -11.55
N VAL A 223 7.76 -16.88 -10.65
CA VAL A 223 7.77 -17.11 -9.20
C VAL A 223 6.80 -16.15 -8.53
N THR A 224 6.18 -16.58 -7.43
CA THR A 224 5.36 -15.74 -6.54
C THR A 224 6.01 -15.62 -5.16
N TRP A 225 5.60 -14.62 -4.37
CA TRP A 225 6.29 -14.28 -3.12
C TRP A 225 5.41 -14.45 -1.87
N GLY A 226 4.22 -14.99 -2.05
CA GLY A 226 3.28 -15.28 -0.97
C GLY A 226 3.66 -16.53 -0.16
N GLU A 227 2.94 -16.75 0.92
CA GLU A 227 3.06 -17.94 1.77
C GLU A 227 2.70 -19.24 1.02
N ARG A 228 1.76 -19.12 0.08
CA ARG A 228 1.26 -20.18 -0.81
C ARG A 228 1.05 -19.66 -2.21
N ARG A 229 0.98 -20.57 -3.18
CA ARG A 229 0.71 -20.22 -4.57
C ARG A 229 -0.68 -19.61 -4.70
N PRO A 230 -0.84 -18.48 -5.41
CA PRO A 230 -2.16 -17.96 -5.73
C PRO A 230 -2.91 -18.95 -6.63
N VAL A 231 -4.22 -19.09 -6.44
CA VAL A 231 -5.05 -20.04 -7.22
C VAL A 231 -4.89 -19.83 -8.73
N ARG A 232 -4.89 -18.57 -9.18
CA ARG A 232 -4.73 -18.21 -10.60
C ARG A 232 -3.33 -18.41 -11.15
N HIS A 233 -2.34 -18.67 -10.29
CA HIS A 233 -0.93 -18.84 -10.65
C HIS A 233 -0.35 -20.12 -10.05
N ALA A 234 -1.15 -21.16 -9.94
CA ALA A 234 -0.81 -22.43 -9.32
C ALA A 234 0.44 -23.10 -9.96
N ASN A 235 0.73 -22.80 -11.22
CA ASN A 235 1.92 -23.31 -11.93
C ASN A 235 3.22 -22.59 -11.55
N ALA A 236 3.16 -21.41 -10.92
CA ALA A 236 4.35 -20.67 -10.49
C ALA A 236 4.68 -21.03 -9.03
N PRO A 237 5.90 -21.51 -8.74
CA PRO A 237 6.29 -21.79 -7.36
C PRO A 237 6.40 -20.49 -6.55
N THR A 238 6.34 -20.62 -5.23
CA THR A 238 6.66 -19.50 -4.34
C THR A 238 8.16 -19.45 -4.06
N LEU A 239 8.69 -18.28 -3.68
CA LEU A 239 10.07 -18.18 -3.18
C LEU A 239 10.31 -19.06 -1.97
N LYS A 240 9.29 -19.27 -1.12
CA LYS A 240 9.34 -20.19 0.02
C LYS A 240 9.55 -21.63 -0.41
N GLU A 241 8.78 -22.12 -1.39
CA GLU A 241 8.93 -23.50 -1.95
C GLU A 241 10.31 -23.70 -2.60
N LEU A 242 10.88 -22.64 -3.18
CA LEU A 242 12.22 -22.66 -3.76
C LEU A 242 13.35 -22.50 -2.72
N GLY A 243 13.00 -22.49 -1.43
CA GLY A 243 13.98 -22.45 -0.34
C GLY A 243 14.60 -21.07 -0.09
N TYR A 244 14.03 -19.97 -0.61
CA TYR A 244 14.56 -18.62 -0.34
C TYR A 244 14.29 -18.16 1.08
N GLY A 245 13.31 -18.72 1.78
CA GLY A 245 12.89 -18.22 3.09
C GLY A 245 12.32 -16.80 3.05
N ILE A 246 11.90 -16.34 1.87
CA ILE A 246 11.33 -15.03 1.64
C ILE A 246 9.82 -15.20 1.43
N VAL A 247 9.05 -14.57 2.30
CA VAL A 247 7.61 -14.37 2.13
C VAL A 247 7.36 -12.88 2.28
N THR A 248 6.65 -12.28 1.36
CA THR A 248 6.26 -10.88 1.45
C THR A 248 4.78 -10.75 1.70
N ASN A 249 4.45 -10.07 2.78
CA ASN A 249 3.11 -9.58 3.02
C ASN A 249 3.17 -8.05 2.99
N SER A 250 2.45 -7.45 2.07
CA SER A 250 2.49 -6.01 1.86
C SER A 250 1.06 -5.46 1.93
N PRO A 251 0.58 -5.18 3.15
CA PRO A 251 -0.75 -4.62 3.34
C PRO A 251 -0.86 -3.21 2.78
N TYR A 252 -2.07 -2.84 2.39
CA TYR A 252 -2.46 -1.49 2.07
C TYR A 252 -3.87 -1.20 2.55
N GLY A 253 -4.06 -0.03 3.09
CA GLY A 253 -5.31 0.39 3.67
C GLY A 253 -5.53 1.89 3.52
N VAL A 254 -6.45 2.43 4.30
CA VAL A 254 -6.83 3.84 4.26
C VAL A 254 -6.34 4.53 5.53
N THR A 255 -5.72 5.69 5.34
CA THR A 255 -5.31 6.60 6.41
C THR A 255 -5.84 8.00 6.16
N GLY A 256 -5.90 8.81 7.21
CA GLY A 256 -6.15 10.25 7.17
C GLY A 256 -5.01 11.02 7.83
N PRO A 257 -5.05 12.37 7.83
CA PRO A 257 -4.10 13.19 8.57
C PRO A 257 -4.25 12.98 10.07
N LYS A 258 -3.22 13.32 10.85
CA LYS A 258 -3.25 13.15 12.31
C LYS A 258 -4.35 13.98 12.97
N GLY A 259 -4.90 13.46 14.07
CA GLY A 259 -5.83 14.22 14.91
C GLY A 259 -7.27 14.25 14.38
N MET A 260 -7.66 13.31 13.52
CA MET A 260 -9.06 13.16 13.13
C MET A 260 -9.95 12.80 14.33
N ASP A 261 -11.17 13.32 14.33
CA ASP A 261 -12.18 12.96 15.32
C ASP A 261 -12.44 11.44 15.31
N PRO A 262 -12.35 10.73 16.45
CA PRO A 262 -12.62 9.30 16.52
C PRO A 262 -13.98 8.87 15.98
N ALA A 263 -15.00 9.72 16.09
CA ALA A 263 -16.33 9.44 15.54
C ALA A 263 -16.32 9.46 14.00
N ILE A 264 -15.58 10.39 13.38
CA ILE A 264 -15.37 10.43 11.92
C ILE A 264 -14.55 9.21 11.48
N VAL A 265 -13.50 8.85 12.22
CA VAL A 265 -12.69 7.65 11.94
C VAL A 265 -13.56 6.40 11.94
N LYS A 266 -14.45 6.25 12.93
CA LYS A 266 -15.38 5.13 13.00
C LYS A 266 -16.34 5.08 11.83
N ILE A 267 -16.92 6.20 11.42
CA ILE A 267 -17.84 6.30 10.27
C ILE A 267 -17.10 5.84 8.99
N LEU A 268 -15.88 6.33 8.77
CA LEU A 268 -15.07 5.95 7.62
C LEU A 268 -14.65 4.48 7.66
N HIS A 269 -14.20 4.00 8.83
CA HIS A 269 -13.85 2.59 9.02
C HIS A 269 -15.03 1.68 8.63
N ASP A 270 -16.22 1.94 9.18
CA ASP A 270 -17.40 1.09 8.95
C ASP A 270 -17.82 1.13 7.48
N ALA A 271 -17.72 2.30 6.83
CA ALA A 271 -18.02 2.44 5.41
C ALA A 271 -17.07 1.63 4.51
N PHE A 272 -15.76 1.69 4.76
CA PHE A 272 -14.79 0.90 4.00
C PHE A 272 -14.83 -0.58 4.35
N LYS A 273 -15.15 -0.93 5.60
CA LYS A 273 -15.28 -2.34 6.01
C LYS A 273 -16.35 -3.08 5.21
N GLY A 274 -17.42 -2.40 4.80
CA GLY A 274 -18.43 -2.97 3.93
C GLY A 274 -17.89 -3.50 2.59
N ALA A 275 -16.73 -3.04 2.13
CA ALA A 275 -16.10 -3.58 0.93
C ALA A 275 -15.64 -5.03 1.13
N LEU A 276 -15.26 -5.44 2.34
CA LEU A 276 -14.79 -6.80 2.62
C LEU A 276 -15.91 -7.86 2.54
N ASP A 277 -17.15 -7.42 2.56
CA ASP A 277 -18.34 -8.27 2.40
C ASP A 277 -18.97 -8.10 1.00
N ASP A 278 -18.46 -7.16 0.16
CA ASP A 278 -19.00 -6.88 -1.18
C ASP A 278 -18.41 -7.86 -2.21
N PRO A 279 -19.25 -8.68 -2.90
CA PRO A 279 -18.77 -9.67 -3.87
C PRO A 279 -17.97 -9.05 -5.02
N ALA A 280 -18.28 -7.82 -5.44
CA ALA A 280 -17.56 -7.16 -6.52
C ALA A 280 -16.14 -6.76 -6.08
N PHE A 281 -15.96 -6.34 -4.83
CA PHE A 281 -14.65 -6.06 -4.27
C PHE A 281 -13.81 -7.33 -4.14
N LEU A 282 -14.37 -8.39 -3.54
CA LEU A 282 -13.66 -9.67 -3.37
C LEU A 282 -13.25 -10.28 -4.72
N LYS A 283 -14.17 -10.27 -5.71
CA LYS A 283 -13.85 -10.71 -7.08
C LYS A 283 -12.77 -9.85 -7.74
N THR A 284 -12.75 -8.55 -7.44
CA THR A 284 -11.72 -7.65 -7.95
C THR A 284 -10.36 -7.97 -7.32
N LEU A 285 -10.29 -8.20 -6.01
CA LEU A 285 -9.05 -8.60 -5.35
C LEU A 285 -8.50 -9.91 -5.94
N ASP A 286 -9.34 -10.95 -6.08
CA ASP A 286 -8.94 -12.23 -6.69
C ASP A 286 -8.37 -12.04 -8.09
N ARG A 287 -9.04 -11.25 -8.94
CA ARG A 287 -8.60 -10.95 -10.30
C ARG A 287 -7.25 -10.22 -10.34
N LEU A 288 -6.98 -9.37 -9.37
CA LEU A 288 -5.75 -8.56 -9.28
C LEU A 288 -4.60 -9.28 -8.55
N GLY A 289 -4.83 -10.49 -8.04
CA GLY A 289 -3.85 -11.19 -7.20
C GLY A 289 -3.61 -10.45 -5.89
N HIS A 290 -4.67 -10.01 -5.24
CA HIS A 290 -4.64 -9.43 -3.89
C HIS A 290 -5.46 -10.29 -2.95
N ASP A 291 -5.04 -10.39 -1.70
CA ASP A 291 -5.82 -11.07 -0.66
C ASP A 291 -6.61 -10.06 0.16
N PRO A 292 -7.86 -10.38 0.55
CA PRO A 292 -8.52 -9.65 1.62
C PRO A 292 -7.67 -9.75 2.89
N PHE A 293 -7.36 -8.61 3.49
CA PHE A 293 -6.55 -8.56 4.71
C PHE A 293 -7.06 -7.46 5.62
N TYR A 294 -8.01 -7.80 6.46
CA TYR A 294 -8.60 -6.84 7.38
C TYR A 294 -7.73 -6.61 8.61
N MET A 295 -7.54 -5.33 8.94
CA MET A 295 -7.13 -4.85 10.26
C MET A 295 -8.00 -3.67 10.64
N SER A 296 -8.47 -3.61 11.89
CA SER A 296 -9.08 -2.42 12.46
C SER A 296 -8.07 -1.25 12.46
N GLY A 297 -8.51 -0.01 12.68
CA GLY A 297 -7.61 1.13 12.79
C GLY A 297 -6.52 0.94 13.84
N ASP A 298 -6.90 0.41 15.02
CA ASP A 298 -5.97 0.14 16.13
C ASP A 298 -4.97 -0.99 15.80
N ASP A 299 -5.44 -2.08 15.17
CA ASP A 299 -4.58 -3.18 14.76
C ASP A 299 -3.63 -2.75 13.65
N TYR A 300 -4.13 -1.94 12.70
CA TYR A 300 -3.31 -1.41 11.60
C TYR A 300 -2.23 -0.45 12.12
N PHE A 301 -2.57 0.39 13.10
CA PHE A 301 -1.59 1.26 13.76
C PHE A 301 -0.55 0.46 14.55
N ARG A 302 -0.98 -0.57 15.30
CA ARG A 302 -0.06 -1.47 16.04
C ARG A 302 0.89 -2.16 15.08
N TRP A 303 0.35 -2.73 14.02
CA TRP A 303 1.12 -3.34 12.94
C TRP A 303 2.13 -2.34 12.32
N ALA A 304 1.69 -1.11 12.06
CA ALA A 304 2.55 -0.08 11.48
C ALA A 304 3.73 0.29 12.41
N ARG A 305 3.49 0.42 13.71
CA ARG A 305 4.54 0.71 14.71
C ARG A 305 5.59 -0.40 14.78
N GLU A 306 5.16 -1.65 14.81
CA GLU A 306 6.06 -2.80 14.82
C GLU A 306 6.89 -2.87 13.54
N ASN A 307 6.24 -2.67 12.39
CA ASN A 307 6.91 -2.72 11.10
C ASN A 307 7.80 -1.50 10.83
N TYR A 308 7.55 -0.34 11.41
CA TYR A 308 8.39 0.84 11.24
C TYR A 308 9.85 0.57 11.65
N GLU A 309 10.06 -0.12 12.77
CA GLU A 309 11.39 -0.51 13.23
C GLU A 309 12.01 -1.66 12.41
N ILE A 310 11.19 -2.59 11.92
CA ILE A 310 11.64 -3.66 11.02
C ILE A 310 12.12 -3.05 9.70
N GLU A 311 11.38 -2.08 9.17
CA GLU A 311 11.71 -1.41 7.92
C GLU A 311 12.94 -0.50 8.05
N ARG A 312 13.15 0.17 9.20
CA ARG A 312 14.39 0.89 9.50
C ARG A 312 15.60 -0.04 9.36
N ARG A 313 15.58 -1.18 10.07
CA ARG A 313 16.67 -2.16 10.02
C ARG A 313 16.88 -2.73 8.62
N THR A 314 15.80 -2.90 7.86
CA THR A 314 15.87 -3.38 6.47
C THR A 314 16.58 -2.37 5.58
N VAL A 315 16.21 -1.09 5.66
CA VAL A 315 16.84 0.01 4.90
C VAL A 315 18.33 0.15 5.25
N GLU A 316 18.66 0.12 6.55
CA GLU A 316 20.06 0.22 7.03
C GLU A 316 20.91 -0.96 6.51
N ARG A 317 20.44 -2.21 6.69
CA ARG A 317 21.16 -3.41 6.26
C ARG A 317 21.43 -3.42 4.76
N MET A 318 20.50 -2.91 3.97
CA MET A 318 20.61 -2.90 2.51
C MET A 318 21.28 -1.64 1.95
N GLY A 319 21.72 -0.70 2.81
CA GLY A 319 22.38 0.52 2.38
C GLY A 319 21.51 1.41 1.49
N LEU A 320 20.17 1.40 1.67
CA LEU A 320 19.23 2.12 0.82
C LEU A 320 19.08 3.62 1.19
N LYS A 321 19.76 4.10 2.21
CA LYS A 321 19.72 5.52 2.62
C LYS A 321 20.35 6.38 1.52
N GLN A 322 19.62 7.43 1.11
CA GLN A 322 20.03 8.44 0.13
C GLN A 322 20.34 9.78 0.80
#